data_7ec3146c5c78b1cf7259cc605fb58806
#
_entry.id   7ec3146c5c78b1cf7259cc605fb58806
#
_cell.length_a   1.000
_cell.length_b   1.000
_cell.length_c   1.000
_cell.angle_alpha   90.00
_cell.angle_beta   90.00
_cell.angle_gamma   90.00
#
_symmetry.space_group_name_H-M   'P 1'
#
loop_
_entity.id
_entity.type
_entity.pdbx_description
1 polymer ?
#
loop_
_entity_poly.entity_id
_entity_poly.type
_entity_poly.pdbx_seq_one_letter_code
_entity_poly.pdbx_strand_id
1 'polypeptide(L)'
;LYGCRESLLDGIKRATDVMISGKVGVVCGYGDVGKGCAAALKGMGAQVVVTEVDPICALQAAMEGHRVLTVEDTLGWGDIYVTTTGNCGIITADHMFKMKDQAIVCNIGHFDNEIGDDELDDTPGVDVESIKPDEEGAVDKYTFPDGHSVYLLAKGRLVNLGCATGHPSF
;
A
#
# COMPACT_ATOMS: atom_id res chain seq x y z
N LEU A 1 1.58 11.21 12.36
CA LEU A 1 1.05 9.98 12.97
C LEU A 1 -0.48 9.91 12.87
N TYR A 2 -1.20 10.86 13.47
CA TYR A 2 -2.66 10.78 13.55
C TYR A 2 -3.36 11.12 12.23
N GLY A 3 -2.89 12.10 11.49
CA GLY A 3 -3.46 12.48 10.20
C GLY A 3 -3.40 11.36 9.16
N CYS A 4 -2.27 10.71 9.02
CA CYS A 4 -2.09 9.58 8.11
C CYS A 4 -2.87 8.34 8.59
N ARG A 5 -3.00 8.16 9.88
CA ARG A 5 -3.78 7.09 10.49
C ARG A 5 -5.24 7.11 10.04
N GLU A 6 -5.82 8.29 9.95
CA GLU A 6 -7.22 8.45 9.50
C GLU A 6 -7.32 8.48 7.97
N SER A 7 -6.48 9.26 7.31
CA SER A 7 -6.57 9.50 5.87
C SER A 7 -6.22 8.30 5.00
N LEU A 8 -5.36 7.39 5.47
CA LEU A 8 -5.05 6.16 4.75
C LEU A 8 -6.30 5.33 4.47
N LEU A 9 -7.09 5.07 5.52
CA LEU A 9 -8.31 4.26 5.38
C LEU A 9 -9.34 4.95 4.50
N ASP A 10 -9.49 6.25 4.64
CA ASP A 10 -10.38 7.04 3.79
C ASP A 10 -9.97 6.93 2.32
N GLY A 11 -8.68 7.09 2.03
CA GLY A 11 -8.15 6.96 0.68
C GLY A 11 -8.39 5.58 0.07
N ILE A 12 -8.12 4.52 0.80
CA ILE A 12 -8.32 3.14 0.32
C ILE A 12 -9.82 2.87 0.08
N LYS A 13 -10.68 3.24 1.01
CA LYS A 13 -12.12 2.99 0.90
C LYS A 13 -12.75 3.76 -0.25
N ARG A 14 -12.38 5.01 -0.44
CA ARG A 14 -12.89 5.84 -1.55
C ARG A 14 -12.41 5.34 -2.91
N ALA A 15 -11.18 4.88 -2.98
CA ALA A 15 -10.60 4.41 -4.23
C ALA A 15 -11.13 3.05 -4.66
N THR A 16 -11.32 2.11 -3.74
CA THR A 16 -11.54 0.69 -4.07
C THR A 16 -12.85 0.12 -3.56
N ASP A 17 -13.52 0.77 -2.62
CA ASP A 17 -14.73 0.27 -1.94
C ASP A 17 -14.52 -1.11 -1.28
N VAL A 18 -13.28 -1.45 -0.96
CA VAL A 18 -12.94 -2.77 -0.42
C VAL A 18 -13.22 -2.86 1.08
N MET A 19 -13.64 -4.03 1.54
CA MET A 19 -13.72 -4.33 2.95
C MET A 19 -12.32 -4.58 3.50
N ILE A 20 -11.91 -3.83 4.51
CA ILE A 20 -10.58 -3.95 5.15
C ILE A 20 -10.55 -5.09 6.16
N SER A 21 -11.67 -5.34 6.85
CA SER A 21 -11.76 -6.40 7.84
C SER A 21 -11.45 -7.77 7.25
N GLY A 22 -10.58 -8.52 7.90
CA GLY A 22 -10.15 -9.85 7.46
C GLY A 22 -9.06 -9.85 6.39
N LYS A 23 -8.69 -8.69 5.85
CA LYS A 23 -7.59 -8.58 4.88
C LYS A 23 -6.23 -8.57 5.57
N VAL A 24 -5.21 -8.97 4.83
CA VAL A 24 -3.82 -8.86 5.28
C VAL A 24 -3.26 -7.53 4.78
N GLY A 25 -2.94 -6.65 5.70
CA GLY A 25 -2.31 -5.36 5.41
C GLY A 25 -0.81 -5.43 5.67
N VAL A 26 0.00 -5.19 4.65
CA VAL A 26 1.46 -5.14 4.76
C VAL A 26 1.88 -3.68 4.78
N VAL A 27 2.43 -3.25 5.91
CA VAL A 27 2.93 -1.88 6.10
C VAL A 27 4.45 -1.90 5.97
N CYS A 28 4.95 -1.25 4.93
CA CYS A 28 6.38 -1.15 4.67
C CYS A 28 6.94 0.08 5.38
N GLY A 29 7.59 -0.14 6.50
CA GLY A 29 8.12 0.88 7.40
C GLY A 29 7.33 0.97 8.72
N TYR A 30 8.02 1.26 9.82
CA TYR A 30 7.41 1.41 11.14
C TYR A 30 7.93 2.64 11.89
N GLY A 31 8.17 3.72 11.15
CA GLY A 31 8.33 5.06 11.70
C GLY A 31 6.96 5.63 12.14
N ASP A 32 6.87 6.92 12.37
CA ASP A 32 5.62 7.54 12.84
C ASP A 32 4.44 7.31 11.89
N VAL A 33 4.66 7.42 10.60
CA VAL A 33 3.61 7.17 9.59
C VAL A 33 3.23 5.70 9.57
N GLY A 34 4.21 4.80 9.56
CA GLY A 34 3.98 3.36 9.57
C GLY A 34 3.22 2.89 10.80
N LYS A 35 3.56 3.41 11.98
CA LYS A 35 2.85 3.12 13.25
C LYS A 35 1.38 3.51 13.16
N GLY A 36 1.09 4.70 12.64
CA GLY A 36 -0.27 5.18 12.45
C GLY A 36 -1.06 4.31 11.47
N CYS A 37 -0.46 3.97 10.34
CA CYS A 37 -1.09 3.11 9.33
C CYS A 37 -1.37 1.71 9.86
N ALA A 38 -0.41 1.10 10.56
CA ALA A 38 -0.58 -0.22 11.16
C ALA A 38 -1.72 -0.22 12.21
N ALA A 39 -1.76 0.79 13.06
CA ALA A 39 -2.81 0.93 14.06
C ALA A 39 -4.20 1.11 13.41
N ALA A 40 -4.29 1.90 12.35
CA ALA A 40 -5.53 2.13 11.64
C ALA A 40 -6.07 0.86 10.96
N LEU A 41 -5.20 0.12 10.26
CA LEU A 41 -5.57 -1.14 9.62
C LEU A 41 -6.00 -2.18 10.66
N LYS A 42 -5.27 -2.32 11.74
CA LYS A 42 -5.60 -3.24 12.83
C LYS A 42 -6.94 -2.87 13.48
N GLY A 43 -7.19 -1.59 13.68
CA GLY A 43 -8.46 -1.09 14.23
C GLY A 43 -9.67 -1.38 13.34
N MET A 44 -9.47 -1.56 12.04
CA MET A 44 -10.50 -1.95 11.08
C MET A 44 -10.63 -3.47 10.89
N GLY A 45 -9.91 -4.26 11.68
CA GLY A 45 -9.98 -5.71 11.62
C GLY A 45 -9.03 -6.37 10.64
N ALA A 46 -8.08 -5.66 10.07
CA ALA A 46 -7.05 -6.24 9.23
C ALA A 46 -6.00 -6.99 10.05
N GLN A 47 -5.42 -8.02 9.44
CA GLN A 47 -4.21 -8.66 9.97
C GLN A 47 -3.00 -7.88 9.46
N VAL A 48 -2.21 -7.30 10.36
CA VAL A 48 -1.11 -6.41 9.99
C VAL A 48 0.22 -7.15 10.02
N VAL A 49 0.97 -7.01 8.92
CA VAL A 49 2.39 -7.42 8.82
C VAL A 49 3.21 -6.17 8.58
N VAL A 50 4.31 -6.03 9.28
CA VAL A 50 5.24 -4.91 9.14
C VAL A 50 6.52 -5.39 8.47
N THR A 51 7.02 -4.64 7.51
CA THR A 51 8.36 -4.83 6.96
C THR A 51 9.22 -3.66 7.40
N GLU A 52 10.38 -3.93 7.97
CA GLU A 52 11.26 -2.88 8.50
C GLU A 52 12.72 -3.35 8.49
N VAL A 53 13.61 -2.47 8.05
CA VAL A 53 15.05 -2.74 8.05
C VAL A 53 15.76 -2.18 9.29
N ASP A 54 15.17 -1.18 9.95
CA ASP A 54 15.67 -0.65 11.21
C ASP A 54 15.36 -1.65 12.35
N PRO A 55 16.39 -2.19 13.03
CA PRO A 55 16.16 -3.18 14.09
C PRO A 55 15.32 -2.66 15.25
N ILE A 56 15.43 -1.38 15.59
CA ILE A 56 14.67 -0.77 16.69
C ILE A 56 13.19 -0.68 16.32
N CYS A 57 12.88 -0.17 15.13
CA CYS A 57 11.51 -0.09 14.66
C CYS A 57 10.90 -1.48 14.46
N ALA A 58 11.66 -2.45 13.95
CA ALA A 58 11.23 -3.83 13.83
C ALA A 58 10.90 -4.46 15.19
N LEU A 59 11.73 -4.21 16.20
CA LEU A 59 11.48 -4.69 17.56
C LEU A 59 10.21 -4.06 18.15
N GLN A 60 10.01 -2.76 17.96
CA GLN A 60 8.81 -2.06 18.42
C GLN A 60 7.55 -2.67 17.79
N ALA A 61 7.57 -2.95 16.49
CA ALA A 61 6.47 -3.60 15.81
C ALA A 61 6.16 -4.98 16.39
N ALA A 62 7.19 -5.78 16.64
CA ALA A 62 7.03 -7.10 17.24
C ALA A 62 6.47 -7.03 18.67
N MET A 63 6.93 -6.08 19.46
CA MET A 63 6.45 -5.87 20.82
C MET A 63 5.00 -5.39 20.87
N GLU A 64 4.53 -4.70 19.85
CA GLU A 64 3.14 -4.26 19.71
C GLU A 64 2.22 -5.34 19.10
N GLY A 65 2.76 -6.54 18.88
CA GLY A 65 1.98 -7.68 18.43
C GLY A 65 1.87 -7.83 16.91
N HIS A 66 2.64 -7.07 16.12
CA HIS A 66 2.66 -7.23 14.67
C HIS A 66 3.67 -8.31 14.26
N ARG A 67 3.35 -9.04 13.20
CA ARG A 67 4.33 -9.90 12.54
C ARG A 67 5.31 -9.04 11.76
N VAL A 68 6.59 -9.34 11.87
CA VAL A 68 7.66 -8.64 11.13
C VAL A 68 8.25 -9.62 10.12
N LEU A 69 8.08 -9.33 8.85
CA LEU A 69 8.52 -10.18 7.73
C LEU A 69 9.15 -9.29 6.64
N THR A 70 9.73 -9.91 5.63
CA THR A 70 10.14 -9.21 4.41
C THR A 70 8.96 -9.07 3.45
N VAL A 71 9.08 -8.15 2.48
CA VAL A 71 8.04 -8.00 1.43
C VAL A 71 7.91 -9.32 0.65
N GLU A 72 9.02 -9.95 0.33
CA GLU A 72 9.06 -11.22 -0.40
C GLU A 72 8.28 -12.33 0.30
N ASP A 73 8.31 -12.39 1.63
CA ASP A 73 7.58 -13.38 2.42
C ASP A 73 6.07 -13.21 2.33
N THR A 74 5.58 -12.04 1.94
CA THR A 74 4.15 -11.71 1.93
C THR A 74 3.49 -11.82 0.55
N LEU A 75 4.27 -11.96 -0.52
CA LEU A 75 3.79 -11.78 -1.90
C LEU A 75 2.65 -12.71 -2.32
N GLY A 76 2.59 -13.91 -1.78
CA GLY A 76 1.54 -14.88 -2.12
C GLY A 76 0.22 -14.70 -1.37
N TRP A 77 0.19 -13.88 -0.32
CA TRP A 77 -0.97 -13.80 0.58
C TRP A 77 -1.31 -12.41 1.11
N GLY A 78 -0.48 -11.39 0.86
CA GLY A 78 -0.79 -10.01 1.22
C GLY A 78 -1.90 -9.41 0.34
N ASP A 79 -2.87 -8.74 0.94
CA ASP A 79 -4.00 -8.14 0.23
C ASP A 79 -3.79 -6.65 -0.04
N ILE A 80 -3.24 -5.93 0.93
CA ILE A 80 -3.05 -4.48 0.86
C ILE A 80 -1.60 -4.17 1.23
N TYR A 81 -0.91 -3.44 0.36
CA TYR A 81 0.46 -3.00 0.59
C TYR A 81 0.51 -1.49 0.71
N VAL A 82 1.09 -1.00 1.80
CA VAL A 82 1.23 0.44 2.07
C VAL A 82 2.70 0.77 2.29
N THR A 83 3.26 1.64 1.46
CA THR A 83 4.64 2.11 1.64
C THR A 83 4.67 3.39 2.46
N THR A 84 5.54 3.44 3.46
CA THR A 84 5.61 4.55 4.43
C THR A 84 7.04 4.96 4.77
N THR A 85 8.03 4.48 4.00
CA THR A 85 9.44 4.56 4.41
C THR A 85 10.13 5.88 4.10
N GLY A 86 9.68 6.60 3.08
CA GLY A 86 10.40 7.72 2.52
C GLY A 86 11.63 7.34 1.69
N ASN A 87 11.81 6.05 1.38
CA ASN A 87 12.89 5.54 0.52
C ASN A 87 12.33 5.12 -0.84
N CYS A 88 13.19 5.03 -1.85
CA CYS A 88 12.77 4.60 -3.18
C CYS A 88 12.80 3.08 -3.33
N GLY A 89 12.03 2.55 -4.29
CA GLY A 89 12.11 1.16 -4.71
C GLY A 89 11.70 0.14 -3.65
N ILE A 90 10.79 0.47 -2.75
CA ILE A 90 10.34 -0.44 -1.69
C ILE A 90 9.50 -1.57 -2.27
N ILE A 91 8.57 -1.24 -3.17
CA ILE A 91 7.79 -2.21 -3.92
C ILE A 91 8.14 -2.04 -5.39
N THR A 92 8.77 -3.05 -5.97
CA THR A 92 9.21 -3.05 -7.36
C THR A 92 8.19 -3.71 -8.27
N ALA A 93 8.35 -3.55 -9.58
CA ALA A 93 7.55 -4.27 -10.57
C ALA A 93 7.64 -5.79 -10.37
N ASP A 94 8.81 -6.31 -10.04
CA ASP A 94 9.04 -7.73 -9.77
C ASP A 94 8.21 -8.23 -8.57
N HIS A 95 8.11 -7.43 -7.51
CA HIS A 95 7.22 -7.72 -6.39
C HIS A 95 5.76 -7.78 -6.83
N MET A 96 5.30 -6.82 -7.64
CA MET A 96 3.92 -6.77 -8.11
C MET A 96 3.57 -7.95 -9.03
N PHE A 97 4.53 -8.45 -9.82
CA PHE A 97 4.35 -9.67 -10.61
C PHE A 97 4.04 -10.90 -9.76
N LYS A 98 4.57 -10.94 -8.54
CA LYS A 98 4.44 -12.08 -7.62
C LYS A 98 3.34 -11.91 -6.58
N MET A 99 2.67 -10.77 -6.57
CA MET A 99 1.57 -10.49 -5.65
C MET A 99 0.36 -11.37 -5.97
N LYS A 100 -0.46 -11.57 -4.94
CA LYS A 100 -1.76 -12.20 -5.04
C LYS A 100 -2.64 -11.42 -6.03
N ASP A 101 -3.52 -12.14 -6.75
CA ASP A 101 -4.51 -11.48 -7.61
C ASP A 101 -5.38 -10.50 -6.82
N GLN A 102 -5.60 -9.33 -7.40
CA GLN A 102 -6.35 -8.22 -6.82
C GLN A 102 -5.73 -7.59 -5.57
N ALA A 103 -4.42 -7.71 -5.40
CA ALA A 103 -3.70 -6.98 -4.36
C ALA A 103 -3.78 -5.46 -4.62
N ILE A 104 -3.86 -4.69 -3.54
CA ILE A 104 -3.94 -3.23 -3.60
C ILE A 104 -2.60 -2.67 -3.12
N VAL A 105 -2.03 -1.77 -3.91
CA VAL A 105 -0.74 -1.13 -3.60
C VAL A 105 -0.94 0.37 -3.51
N CYS A 106 -0.50 0.97 -2.41
CA CYS A 106 -0.58 2.42 -2.23
C CYS A 106 0.62 2.96 -1.45
N ASN A 107 0.87 4.25 -1.61
CA ASN A 107 1.93 4.97 -0.93
C ASN A 107 1.33 6.06 -0.04
N ILE A 108 1.79 6.14 1.18
CA ILE A 108 1.52 7.25 2.10
C ILE A 108 2.82 7.86 2.64
N GLY A 109 3.96 7.36 2.16
CA GLY A 109 5.27 7.93 2.44
C GLY A 109 5.49 9.25 1.70
N HIS A 110 6.57 9.93 2.03
CA HIS A 110 6.82 11.30 1.54
C HIS A 110 7.19 11.35 0.05
N PHE A 111 7.79 10.31 -0.49
CA PHE A 111 8.28 10.29 -1.87
C PHE A 111 7.40 9.44 -2.79
N ASP A 112 7.24 9.90 -4.02
CA ASP A 112 6.44 9.22 -5.06
C ASP A 112 7.12 7.98 -5.64
N ASN A 113 8.40 7.79 -5.41
CA ASN A 113 9.20 6.71 -6.00
C ASN A 113 9.40 5.50 -5.09
N GLU A 114 8.58 5.35 -4.05
CA GLU A 114 8.59 4.15 -3.20
C GLU A 114 8.04 2.92 -3.93
N ILE A 115 7.17 3.14 -4.92
CA ILE A 115 6.57 2.09 -5.74
C ILE A 115 7.07 2.23 -7.18
N GLY A 116 7.51 1.11 -7.78
CA GLY A 116 8.04 1.07 -9.14
C GLY A 116 6.97 1.02 -10.23
N ASP A 117 6.08 1.99 -10.28
CA ASP A 117 5.04 2.08 -11.31
C ASP A 117 5.59 2.35 -12.71
N ASP A 118 6.62 3.17 -12.83
CA ASP A 118 7.30 3.43 -14.10
C ASP A 118 7.86 2.14 -14.73
N GLU A 119 8.36 1.23 -13.91
CA GLU A 119 8.84 -0.08 -14.36
C GLU A 119 7.72 -0.93 -14.95
N LEU A 120 6.51 -0.84 -14.38
CA LEU A 120 5.33 -1.53 -14.89
C LEU A 120 4.85 -0.99 -16.23
N ASP A 121 4.84 0.33 -16.36
CA ASP A 121 4.43 0.99 -17.61
C ASP A 121 5.34 0.61 -18.78
N ASP A 122 6.62 0.38 -18.50
CA ASP A 122 7.62 -0.01 -19.50
C ASP A 122 7.70 -1.52 -19.75
N THR A 123 6.99 -2.34 -18.97
CA THR A 123 7.06 -3.81 -19.09
C THR A 123 6.13 -4.32 -20.19
N PRO A 124 6.66 -5.05 -21.22
CA PRO A 124 5.83 -5.65 -22.26
C PRO A 124 4.83 -6.68 -21.70
N GLY A 125 3.60 -6.65 -22.20
CA GLY A 125 2.56 -7.60 -21.83
C GLY A 125 1.77 -7.22 -20.58
N VAL A 126 2.05 -6.09 -19.96
CA VAL A 126 1.27 -5.53 -18.84
C VAL A 126 0.27 -4.53 -19.40
N ASP A 127 -1.02 -4.79 -19.16
CA ASP A 127 -2.10 -3.89 -19.54
C ASP A 127 -2.49 -3.00 -18.36
N VAL A 128 -2.75 -1.72 -18.66
CA VAL A 128 -3.15 -0.72 -17.66
C VAL A 128 -4.54 -0.23 -18.00
N GLU A 129 -5.45 -0.24 -17.01
CA GLU A 129 -6.81 0.27 -17.13
C GLU A 129 -7.14 1.19 -15.96
N SER A 130 -7.65 2.38 -16.25
CA SER A 130 -8.18 3.27 -15.21
C SER A 130 -9.56 2.81 -14.77
N ILE A 131 -9.72 2.50 -13.48
CA ILE A 131 -10.98 1.99 -12.93
C ILE A 131 -11.99 3.11 -12.65
N LYS A 132 -11.50 4.31 -12.37
CA LYS A 132 -12.34 5.50 -12.15
C LYS A 132 -12.04 6.55 -13.23
N PRO A 133 -12.69 6.49 -14.40
CA PRO A 133 -12.39 7.40 -15.51
C PRO A 133 -12.59 8.88 -15.18
N ASP A 134 -13.54 9.18 -14.30
CA ASP A 134 -13.83 10.56 -13.85
C ASP A 134 -12.76 11.13 -12.91
N GLU A 135 -11.94 10.24 -12.33
CA GLU A 135 -10.84 10.57 -11.42
C GLU A 135 -9.56 9.92 -11.96
N GLU A 136 -9.05 10.43 -13.07
CA GLU A 136 -7.88 9.86 -13.74
C GLU A 136 -6.69 9.72 -12.80
N GLY A 137 -6.12 8.50 -12.74
CA GLY A 137 -4.99 8.19 -11.88
C GLY A 137 -5.35 7.89 -10.43
N ALA A 138 -6.63 7.90 -10.03
CA ALA A 138 -7.04 7.53 -8.68
C ALA A 138 -6.85 6.03 -8.42
N VAL A 139 -7.26 5.18 -9.37
CA VAL A 139 -7.07 3.73 -9.31
C VAL A 139 -6.73 3.20 -10.69
N ASP A 140 -5.57 2.57 -10.83
CA ASP A 140 -5.16 1.90 -12.06
C ASP A 140 -5.07 0.39 -11.81
N LYS A 141 -5.65 -0.40 -12.71
CA LYS A 141 -5.57 -1.85 -12.69
C LYS A 141 -4.48 -2.30 -13.66
N TYR A 142 -3.43 -2.91 -13.13
CA TYR A 142 -2.38 -3.53 -13.92
C TYR A 142 -2.68 -5.02 -14.06
N THR A 143 -2.89 -5.48 -15.29
CA THR A 143 -3.12 -6.89 -15.61
C THR A 143 -1.85 -7.48 -16.20
N PHE A 144 -1.37 -8.56 -15.59
CA PHE A 144 -0.14 -9.24 -15.98
C PHE A 144 -0.41 -10.36 -16.98
N PRO A 145 0.64 -10.84 -17.71
CA PRO A 145 0.47 -11.88 -18.74
C PRO A 145 -0.13 -13.19 -18.23
N ASP A 146 -0.01 -13.52 -16.96
CA ASP A 146 -0.60 -14.71 -16.34
C ASP A 146 -2.09 -14.55 -15.98
N GLY A 147 -2.65 -13.35 -16.17
CA GLY A 147 -4.04 -13.03 -15.90
C GLY A 147 -4.35 -12.45 -14.54
N HIS A 148 -3.39 -12.43 -13.59
CA HIS A 148 -3.63 -11.76 -12.31
C HIS A 148 -3.50 -10.25 -12.43
N SER A 149 -4.14 -9.53 -11.52
CA SER A 149 -4.18 -8.08 -11.53
C SER A 149 -3.78 -7.48 -10.19
N VAL A 150 -3.18 -6.30 -10.24
CA VAL A 150 -2.83 -5.50 -9.06
C VAL A 150 -3.41 -4.10 -9.25
N TYR A 151 -3.99 -3.53 -8.20
CA TYR A 151 -4.53 -2.17 -8.20
C TYR A 151 -3.52 -1.22 -7.57
N LEU A 152 -3.13 -0.18 -8.33
CA LEU A 152 -2.25 0.87 -7.84
C LEU A 152 -3.07 2.14 -7.60
N LEU A 153 -3.01 2.69 -6.40
CA LEU A 153 -3.76 3.88 -6.03
C LEU A 153 -2.92 5.14 -6.26
N ALA A 154 -3.54 6.18 -6.79
CA ALA A 154 -2.95 7.51 -7.00
C ALA A 154 -1.62 7.47 -7.78
N LYS A 155 -1.44 6.49 -8.67
CA LYS A 155 -0.20 6.28 -9.45
C LYS A 155 1.07 6.20 -8.58
N GLY A 156 0.97 5.58 -7.41
CA GLY A 156 2.08 5.49 -6.45
C GLY A 156 2.38 6.77 -5.68
N ARG A 157 1.60 7.81 -5.87
CA ARG A 157 1.71 9.05 -5.09
C ARG A 157 1.04 8.90 -3.73
N LEU A 158 1.12 9.94 -2.90
CA LEU A 158 0.46 9.92 -1.60
C LEU A 158 -1.05 9.68 -1.73
N VAL A 159 -1.53 8.55 -1.27
CA VAL A 159 -2.93 8.12 -1.42
C VAL A 159 -3.89 9.04 -0.67
N ASN A 160 -3.48 9.61 0.45
CA ASN A 160 -4.30 10.54 1.21
C ASN A 160 -4.52 11.88 0.50
N LEU A 161 -3.61 12.28 -0.39
CA LEU A 161 -3.77 13.49 -1.21
C LEU A 161 -4.50 13.19 -2.52
N GLY A 162 -4.27 12.00 -3.09
CA GLY A 162 -4.84 11.62 -4.38
C GLY A 162 -6.25 11.04 -4.32
N CYS A 163 -6.62 10.37 -3.26
CA CYS A 163 -7.88 9.62 -3.16
C CYS A 163 -8.79 10.04 -2.02
N ALA A 164 -8.24 10.55 -0.92
CA ALA A 164 -9.04 11.01 0.22
C ALA A 164 -9.52 12.45 0.03
N THR A 165 -10.67 12.78 0.59
CA THR A 165 -11.16 14.17 0.56
C THR A 165 -10.47 15.07 1.56
N GLY A 166 -9.79 14.48 2.53
CA GLY A 166 -9.12 15.23 3.58
C GLY A 166 -10.09 15.92 4.54
N HIS A 167 -9.77 15.94 5.80
CA HIS A 167 -10.46 16.74 6.80
C HIS A 167 -9.48 17.78 7.32
N PRO A 168 -9.89 19.06 7.44
CA PRO A 168 -9.01 20.06 8.03
C PRO A 168 -8.73 19.67 9.47
N SER A 169 -7.45 19.58 9.81
CA SER A 169 -7.02 19.39 11.19
C SER A 169 -6.80 20.75 11.84
N PHE A 170 -7.58 21.08 12.75
CA PHE A 170 -7.39 22.29 13.55
C PHE A 170 -7.10 21.99 14.97
#